data_403086b626cc161c22ff700e8bd59fc7
#
_entry.id   403086b626cc161c22ff700e8bd59fc7
#
_cell.length_a   1.000
_cell.length_b   1.000
_cell.length_c   1.000
_cell.angle_alpha   90.00
_cell.angle_beta   90.00
_cell.angle_gamma   90.00
#
_symmetry.space_group_name_H-M   'P 1'
#
loop_
_entity.id
_entity.type
_entity.pdbx_description
1 polymer ?
#
loop_
_entity_poly.entity_id
_entity_poly.type
_entity_poly.pdbx_seq_one_letter_code
_entity_poly.pdbx_strand_id
1 'polypeptide(L)'
;MGRGAIVVVVLVLVLLVVGVAVVLPRGATRPPDGAQSAATQTAEAQPEEAQTFPTVPTPPAGPTAQAAQAAVPAGTHPTPQGETYKGCPPGGDGTDPELNTLKNRIDQVVAPAAMPFATLLNLPWPAAVNQRHMAQWAPGDRAQVAKSNGLGVTVEASFIRVQAEGPESPNCHSTADVDFHEWVVADPADDRTKAVVVEVGPRQRDKHAGWTLARFQQLARDKARVRVTGWLMLDPEHPDQVGKTRGTIWEIHPATKIETFQNGQWVDIDTVR
;
A
#
# COMPACT_ATOMS: atom_id res chain seq x y z
N MET A 1 -4.69 10.59 66.82
CA MET A 1 -5.88 10.01 66.19
C MET A 1 -6.62 11.13 65.42
N GLY A 2 -6.47 11.21 64.15
CA GLY A 2 -7.12 12.21 63.29
C GLY A 2 -7.42 11.57 61.94
N ARG A 3 -8.69 11.25 61.72
CA ARG A 3 -9.20 10.69 60.49
C ARG A 3 -9.37 11.84 59.45
N GLY A 4 -8.51 11.87 58.43
CA GLY A 4 -8.71 12.74 57.28
C GLY A 4 -9.72 12.12 56.31
N ALA A 5 -10.81 12.84 56.04
CA ALA A 5 -11.79 12.47 55.04
C ALA A 5 -11.29 12.93 53.65
N ILE A 6 -11.22 11.97 52.72
CA ILE A 6 -10.93 12.25 51.30
C ILE A 6 -12.29 12.56 50.62
N VAL A 7 -12.45 13.81 50.16
CA VAL A 7 -13.60 14.22 49.35
C VAL A 7 -13.24 13.94 47.87
N VAL A 8 -13.91 12.98 47.26
CA VAL A 8 -13.86 12.75 45.83
C VAL A 8 -14.91 13.63 45.14
N VAL A 9 -14.43 14.61 44.38
CA VAL A 9 -15.29 15.42 43.51
C VAL A 9 -15.40 14.72 42.17
N VAL A 10 -16.59 14.19 41.86
CA VAL A 10 -16.93 13.64 40.55
C VAL A 10 -17.46 14.80 39.69
N LEU A 11 -16.68 15.21 38.70
CA LEU A 11 -17.10 16.19 37.71
C LEU A 11 -17.86 15.45 36.59
N VAL A 12 -19.19 15.65 36.54
CA VAL A 12 -20.02 15.15 35.45
C VAL A 12 -20.03 16.21 34.35
N LEU A 13 -19.38 15.90 33.21
CA LEU A 13 -19.41 16.72 32.01
C LEU A 13 -20.65 16.35 31.21
N VAL A 14 -21.64 17.23 31.16
CA VAL A 14 -22.82 17.12 30.30
C VAL A 14 -22.46 17.71 28.93
N LEU A 15 -22.31 16.85 27.91
CA LEU A 15 -22.18 17.26 26.52
C LEU A 15 -23.57 17.56 25.93
N LEU A 16 -23.88 18.84 25.72
CA LEU A 16 -25.00 19.28 24.91
C LEU A 16 -24.69 19.07 23.42
N VAL A 17 -25.37 18.10 22.81
CA VAL A 17 -25.38 17.93 21.36
C VAL A 17 -26.41 18.89 20.78
N VAL A 18 -25.93 19.95 20.13
CA VAL A 18 -26.80 20.86 19.35
C VAL A 18 -26.97 20.23 17.97
N GLY A 19 -28.13 19.66 17.71
CA GLY A 19 -28.53 19.17 16.40
C GLY A 19 -28.86 20.35 15.47
N VAL A 20 -28.07 20.51 14.40
CA VAL A 20 -28.42 21.43 13.30
C VAL A 20 -29.29 20.65 12.31
N ALA A 21 -30.57 20.99 12.24
CA ALA A 21 -31.49 20.50 11.22
C ALA A 21 -31.24 21.27 9.91
N VAL A 22 -30.73 20.57 8.87
CA VAL A 22 -30.65 21.10 7.52
C VAL A 22 -32.02 20.91 6.85
N VAL A 23 -32.72 22.01 6.62
CA VAL A 23 -33.97 22.06 5.86
C VAL A 23 -33.59 22.12 4.36
N LEU A 24 -33.94 21.08 3.63
CA LEU A 24 -33.86 21.06 2.16
C LEU A 24 -35.17 21.64 1.58
N PRO A 25 -35.13 22.57 0.62
CA PRO A 25 -36.34 23.05 -0.07
C PRO A 25 -36.87 21.99 -1.03
N ARG A 26 -38.17 21.67 -0.87
CA ARG A 26 -38.97 20.89 -1.83
C ARG A 26 -39.56 21.83 -2.87
N GLY A 27 -39.45 21.38 -4.14
CA GLY A 27 -40.49 21.62 -5.12
C GLY A 27 -40.25 22.75 -6.09
N ALA A 28 -39.91 22.40 -7.33
CA ALA A 28 -40.33 23.13 -8.51
C ALA A 28 -40.91 22.14 -9.52
N THR A 29 -42.18 22.34 -9.79
CA THR A 29 -43.05 21.59 -10.68
C THR A 29 -42.69 21.89 -12.15
N ARG A 30 -42.71 20.85 -12.97
CA ARG A 30 -42.56 20.85 -14.44
C ARG A 30 -43.85 21.37 -15.09
N PRO A 31 -43.84 22.29 -16.08
CA PRO A 31 -44.97 22.54 -16.95
C PRO A 31 -44.97 21.62 -18.17
N PRO A 32 -46.13 21.47 -18.85
CA PRO A 32 -46.36 20.40 -19.83
C PRO A 32 -45.95 20.75 -21.25
N ASP A 33 -45.91 19.69 -22.05
CA ASP A 33 -45.61 19.64 -23.48
C ASP A 33 -46.47 20.60 -24.35
N GLY A 34 -45.78 21.32 -25.21
CA GLY A 34 -46.39 22.04 -26.33
C GLY A 34 -45.68 21.67 -27.63
N ALA A 35 -46.39 20.89 -28.44
CA ALA A 35 -45.99 20.55 -29.78
C ALA A 35 -45.96 21.77 -30.72
N GLN A 36 -44.91 21.93 -31.50
CA GLN A 36 -44.97 22.69 -32.75
C GLN A 36 -44.15 22.00 -33.87
N SER A 37 -44.89 21.74 -34.81
CA SER A 37 -44.83 21.33 -36.20
C SER A 37 -43.59 21.73 -37.01
N ALA A 38 -43.26 20.83 -37.91
CA ALA A 38 -42.22 20.81 -38.91
C ALA A 38 -42.25 22.01 -39.88
N ALA A 39 -41.05 22.42 -40.29
CA ALA A 39 -40.84 23.01 -41.62
C ALA A 39 -39.57 22.40 -42.22
N THR A 40 -39.82 21.52 -43.20
CA THR A 40 -38.83 20.92 -44.07
C THR A 40 -38.29 22.00 -45.02
N GLN A 41 -37.01 22.31 -44.92
CA GLN A 41 -36.31 23.05 -46.01
C GLN A 41 -35.28 22.08 -46.60
N THR A 42 -35.59 21.67 -47.83
CA THR A 42 -34.71 20.97 -48.74
C THR A 42 -33.64 21.97 -49.21
N ALA A 43 -32.40 21.77 -48.81
CA ALA A 43 -31.25 22.46 -49.42
C ALA A 43 -30.58 21.48 -50.39
N GLU A 44 -30.53 21.91 -51.65
CA GLU A 44 -29.83 21.24 -52.75
C GLU A 44 -28.33 21.14 -52.43
N ALA A 45 -27.80 19.95 -52.56
CA ALA A 45 -26.36 19.67 -52.43
C ALA A 45 -25.65 20.04 -53.75
N GLN A 46 -24.75 20.99 -53.67
CA GLN A 46 -23.74 21.19 -54.72
C GLN A 46 -22.62 20.19 -54.57
N PRO A 47 -22.04 19.65 -55.63
CA PRO A 47 -20.92 18.72 -55.54
C PRO A 47 -19.66 19.45 -55.10
N GLU A 48 -19.11 19.07 -53.96
CA GLU A 48 -17.83 19.54 -53.42
C GLU A 48 -16.68 18.86 -54.18
N GLU A 49 -15.87 19.67 -54.87
CA GLU A 49 -14.64 19.21 -55.52
C GLU A 49 -13.71 18.55 -54.50
N ALA A 50 -13.31 17.33 -54.79
CA ALA A 50 -12.37 16.57 -53.98
C ALA A 50 -10.99 17.25 -53.98
N GLN A 51 -10.67 17.97 -52.90
CA GLN A 51 -9.29 18.42 -52.63
C GLN A 51 -8.45 17.24 -52.20
N THR A 52 -7.55 16.83 -53.05
CA THR A 52 -6.51 15.86 -52.74
C THR A 52 -5.50 16.51 -51.79
N PHE A 53 -5.58 16.15 -50.48
CA PHE A 53 -4.53 16.49 -49.54
C PHE A 53 -3.29 15.62 -49.80
N PRO A 54 -2.07 16.20 -49.73
CA PRO A 54 -0.85 15.41 -49.86
C PRO A 54 -0.76 14.45 -48.70
N THR A 55 -0.57 13.18 -48.98
CA THR A 55 -0.33 12.14 -47.99
C THR A 55 0.95 12.45 -47.24
N VAL A 56 0.82 12.80 -45.94
CA VAL A 56 1.95 12.87 -45.00
C VAL A 56 2.51 11.46 -44.85
N PRO A 57 3.81 11.22 -45.12
CA PRO A 57 4.38 9.90 -44.91
C PRO A 57 4.26 9.53 -43.45
N THR A 58 3.64 8.40 -43.18
CA THR A 58 3.58 7.79 -41.84
C THR A 58 5.02 7.59 -41.34
N PRO A 59 5.40 8.12 -40.16
CA PRO A 59 6.73 7.85 -39.62
C PRO A 59 6.87 6.33 -39.41
N PRO A 60 8.05 5.76 -39.69
CA PRO A 60 8.27 4.34 -39.44
C PRO A 60 7.94 4.03 -37.99
N ALA A 61 7.16 2.97 -37.75
CA ALA A 61 6.88 2.47 -36.42
C ALA A 61 8.23 2.22 -35.74
N GLY A 62 8.56 3.10 -34.78
CA GLY A 62 9.73 2.90 -33.93
C GLY A 62 9.58 1.55 -33.23
N PRO A 63 10.70 0.85 -32.92
CA PRO A 63 10.62 -0.41 -32.21
C PRO A 63 9.80 -0.19 -30.95
N THR A 64 8.69 -0.90 -30.82
CA THR A 64 7.94 -1.04 -29.56
C THR A 64 8.96 -1.46 -28.53
N ALA A 65 9.39 -0.53 -27.68
CA ALA A 65 10.18 -0.84 -26.51
C ALA A 65 9.29 -1.70 -25.64
N GLN A 66 9.32 -3.00 -25.87
CA GLN A 66 8.89 -4.00 -24.93
C GLN A 66 9.86 -3.81 -23.77
N ALA A 67 9.43 -3.06 -22.74
CA ALA A 67 10.23 -2.86 -21.55
C ALA A 67 10.62 -4.28 -21.09
N ALA A 68 11.92 -4.61 -21.26
CA ALA A 68 12.44 -5.87 -20.79
C ALA A 68 12.08 -5.94 -19.32
N GLN A 69 11.17 -6.83 -18.93
CA GLN A 69 10.86 -7.07 -17.53
C GLN A 69 12.19 -7.40 -16.86
N ALA A 70 12.65 -6.48 -16.01
CA ALA A 70 13.88 -6.72 -15.27
C ALA A 70 13.71 -8.04 -14.52
N ALA A 71 14.64 -8.96 -14.73
CA ALA A 71 14.56 -10.26 -14.08
C ALA A 71 14.55 -10.07 -12.56
N VAL A 72 13.71 -10.83 -11.87
CA VAL A 72 13.74 -10.87 -10.40
C VAL A 72 15.13 -11.32 -9.98
N PRO A 73 15.82 -10.58 -9.09
CA PRO A 73 17.14 -10.96 -8.65
C PRO A 73 17.15 -12.36 -8.06
N ALA A 74 18.17 -13.15 -8.35
CA ALA A 74 18.36 -14.41 -7.67
C ALA A 74 18.66 -14.16 -6.19
N GLY A 75 17.98 -14.87 -5.32
CA GLY A 75 18.14 -14.74 -3.86
C GLY A 75 17.79 -16.03 -3.15
N THR A 76 17.97 -16.03 -1.83
CA THR A 76 17.59 -17.14 -0.96
C THR A 76 16.20 -16.93 -0.41
N HIS A 77 15.43 -18.01 -0.28
CA HIS A 77 14.11 -18.05 0.35
C HIS A 77 14.20 -18.89 1.63
N PRO A 78 14.76 -18.35 2.73
CA PRO A 78 14.85 -19.09 3.97
C PRO A 78 13.46 -19.33 4.56
N THR A 79 13.31 -20.45 5.25
CA THR A 79 12.09 -20.72 6.02
C THR A 79 11.86 -19.58 7.02
N PRO A 80 10.65 -19.00 7.09
CA PRO A 80 10.34 -17.96 8.04
C PRO A 80 10.58 -18.43 9.48
N GLN A 81 11.28 -17.62 10.27
CA GLN A 81 11.42 -17.85 11.71
C GLN A 81 10.41 -16.98 12.42
N GLY A 82 9.63 -17.58 13.32
CA GLY A 82 8.65 -16.88 14.12
C GLY A 82 8.78 -17.22 15.59
N GLU A 83 8.32 -16.32 16.43
CA GLU A 83 8.25 -16.51 17.88
C GLU A 83 6.88 -16.08 18.43
N THR A 84 6.50 -16.63 19.57
CA THR A 84 5.34 -16.14 20.31
C THR A 84 5.65 -14.76 20.88
N TYR A 85 4.85 -13.78 20.55
CA TYR A 85 5.02 -12.40 20.97
C TYR A 85 3.85 -11.98 21.85
N LYS A 86 4.11 -11.67 23.12
CA LYS A 86 3.08 -11.29 24.11
C LYS A 86 1.87 -12.24 24.16
N GLY A 87 2.12 -13.54 23.97
CA GLY A 87 1.10 -14.58 23.95
C GLY A 87 0.49 -14.87 22.56
N CYS A 88 0.75 -14.05 21.54
CA CYS A 88 0.30 -14.27 20.17
C CYS A 88 1.30 -15.16 19.41
N PRO A 89 0.88 -16.34 18.89
CA PRO A 89 1.77 -17.23 18.16
C PRO A 89 2.20 -16.62 16.79
N PRO A 90 3.22 -17.18 16.12
CA PRO A 90 3.65 -16.69 14.81
C PRO A 90 2.53 -16.68 13.75
N GLY A 91 1.64 -17.68 13.77
CA GLY A 91 0.49 -17.76 12.86
C GLY A 91 -0.69 -16.88 13.26
N GLY A 92 -0.56 -16.06 14.31
CA GLY A 92 -1.66 -15.23 14.78
C GLY A 92 -2.87 -16.05 15.27
N ASP A 93 -4.06 -15.47 15.18
CA ASP A 93 -5.34 -16.15 15.54
C ASP A 93 -6.36 -16.16 14.40
N GLY A 94 -5.94 -15.79 13.18
CA GLY A 94 -6.79 -15.77 11.99
C GLY A 94 -6.91 -17.10 11.27
N THR A 95 -7.60 -17.07 10.13
CA THR A 95 -7.89 -18.24 9.29
C THR A 95 -6.79 -18.55 8.27
N ASP A 96 -5.79 -17.69 8.12
CA ASP A 96 -4.60 -17.91 7.27
C ASP A 96 -3.30 -17.86 8.09
N PRO A 97 -3.00 -18.92 8.90
CA PRO A 97 -1.80 -18.93 9.71
C PRO A 97 -0.50 -18.99 8.90
N GLU A 98 -0.56 -19.42 7.62
CA GLU A 98 0.58 -19.44 6.72
C GLU A 98 0.97 -18.01 6.34
N LEU A 99 0.00 -17.17 5.92
CA LEU A 99 0.20 -15.76 5.64
C LEU A 99 0.68 -15.00 6.89
N ASN A 100 0.01 -15.21 8.02
CA ASN A 100 0.38 -14.57 9.28
C ASN A 100 1.82 -14.93 9.73
N THR A 101 2.27 -16.15 9.46
CA THR A 101 3.66 -16.55 9.76
C THR A 101 4.66 -15.78 8.88
N LEU A 102 4.32 -15.48 7.63
CA LEU A 102 5.14 -14.62 6.78
C LEU A 102 5.19 -13.19 7.32
N LYS A 103 4.03 -12.64 7.69
CA LYS A 103 3.91 -11.28 8.27
C LYS A 103 4.68 -11.16 9.59
N ASN A 104 4.68 -12.22 10.39
CA ASN A 104 5.25 -12.27 11.75
C ASN A 104 6.67 -12.79 11.83
N ARG A 105 7.37 -12.99 10.72
CA ARG A 105 8.74 -13.50 10.75
C ARG A 105 9.69 -12.51 11.43
N ILE A 106 10.66 -13.06 12.17
CA ILE A 106 11.59 -12.28 12.99
C ILE A 106 13.04 -12.35 12.51
N ASP A 107 13.31 -13.22 11.54
CA ASP A 107 14.64 -13.39 10.97
C ASP A 107 15.05 -12.13 10.18
N GLN A 108 16.33 -11.81 10.28
CA GLN A 108 16.91 -10.67 9.55
C GLN A 108 17.30 -11.09 8.14
N VAL A 109 17.15 -10.17 7.19
CA VAL A 109 17.63 -10.39 5.83
C VAL A 109 19.15 -10.30 5.80
N VAL A 110 19.81 -11.42 5.48
CA VAL A 110 21.24 -11.49 5.28
C VAL A 110 21.51 -11.49 3.78
N ALA A 111 22.39 -10.60 3.29
CA ALA A 111 22.73 -10.45 1.87
C ALA A 111 21.48 -10.21 0.98
N PRO A 112 20.75 -9.09 1.18
CA PRO A 112 19.56 -8.79 0.42
C PRO A 112 19.87 -8.62 -1.08
N ALA A 113 18.96 -9.07 -1.93
CA ALA A 113 19.01 -8.77 -3.35
C ALA A 113 18.62 -7.30 -3.57
N ALA A 114 19.47 -6.52 -4.25
CA ALA A 114 19.10 -5.17 -4.66
C ALA A 114 17.98 -5.27 -5.72
N MET A 115 16.80 -4.75 -5.40
CA MET A 115 15.65 -4.81 -6.28
C MET A 115 15.29 -3.40 -6.76
N PRO A 116 15.36 -3.13 -8.08
CA PRO A 116 14.87 -1.86 -8.62
C PRO A 116 13.39 -1.68 -8.29
N PHE A 117 12.99 -0.47 -7.88
CA PHE A 117 11.59 -0.16 -7.52
C PHE A 117 10.61 -0.52 -8.64
N ALA A 118 10.96 -0.21 -9.90
CA ALA A 118 10.14 -0.55 -11.06
C ALA A 118 9.96 -2.07 -11.24
N THR A 119 10.96 -2.88 -10.88
CA THR A 119 10.84 -4.35 -10.89
C THR A 119 9.84 -4.82 -9.85
N LEU A 120 9.93 -4.31 -8.61
CA LEU A 120 8.99 -4.64 -7.54
C LEU A 120 7.56 -4.24 -7.90
N LEU A 121 7.36 -3.02 -8.40
CA LEU A 121 6.05 -2.50 -8.79
C LEU A 121 5.37 -3.34 -9.89
N ASN A 122 6.16 -3.93 -10.79
CA ASN A 122 5.67 -4.69 -11.94
C ASN A 122 5.83 -6.22 -11.77
N LEU A 123 6.08 -6.72 -10.57
CA LEU A 123 6.12 -8.16 -10.33
C LEU A 123 4.78 -8.80 -10.68
N PRO A 124 4.78 -9.85 -11.52
CA PRO A 124 3.56 -10.55 -11.88
C PRO A 124 3.03 -11.36 -10.70
N TRP A 125 1.71 -11.49 -10.63
CA TRP A 125 1.01 -12.33 -9.68
C TRP A 125 -0.24 -12.96 -10.29
N PRO A 126 -0.63 -14.20 -9.89
CA PRO A 126 -1.80 -14.85 -10.42
C PRO A 126 -3.08 -14.24 -9.83
N ALA A 127 -4.00 -13.76 -10.67
CA ALA A 127 -5.27 -13.19 -10.20
C ALA A 127 -6.11 -14.19 -9.38
N ALA A 128 -5.90 -15.49 -9.56
CA ALA A 128 -6.62 -16.55 -8.84
C ALA A 128 -6.28 -16.60 -7.34
N VAL A 129 -5.19 -15.95 -6.87
CA VAL A 129 -4.82 -15.89 -5.44
C VAL A 129 -5.53 -14.74 -4.69
N ASN A 130 -6.22 -13.85 -5.40
CA ASN A 130 -6.92 -12.71 -4.81
C ASN A 130 -7.91 -13.13 -3.73
N GLN A 131 -7.81 -12.51 -2.55
CA GLN A 131 -8.70 -12.73 -1.39
C GLN A 131 -8.82 -14.22 -0.99
N ARG A 132 -7.84 -15.04 -1.32
CA ARG A 132 -7.80 -16.45 -0.98
C ARG A 132 -6.74 -16.74 0.03
N HIS A 133 -7.08 -17.53 1.04
CA HIS A 133 -6.09 -18.08 1.96
C HIS A 133 -5.04 -18.89 1.20
N MET A 134 -3.80 -18.81 1.62
CA MET A 134 -2.68 -19.48 0.95
C MET A 134 -2.89 -20.98 0.78
N ALA A 135 -3.56 -21.64 1.73
CA ALA A 135 -3.90 -23.06 1.64
C ALA A 135 -4.84 -23.40 0.49
N GLN A 136 -5.58 -22.43 -0.05
CA GLN A 136 -6.55 -22.59 -1.14
C GLN A 136 -5.96 -22.35 -2.53
N TRP A 137 -4.71 -21.90 -2.62
CA TRP A 137 -4.06 -21.62 -3.90
C TRP A 137 -3.78 -22.90 -4.67
N ALA A 138 -4.05 -22.90 -5.96
CA ALA A 138 -3.68 -24.01 -6.83
C ALA A 138 -2.14 -24.21 -6.83
N PRO A 139 -1.65 -25.45 -7.01
CA PRO A 139 -0.19 -25.71 -6.98
C PRO A 139 0.61 -24.86 -7.97
N GLY A 140 0.06 -24.59 -9.17
CA GLY A 140 0.69 -23.73 -10.17
C GLY A 140 0.84 -22.27 -9.74
N ASP A 141 -0.23 -21.71 -9.13
CA ASP A 141 -0.25 -20.35 -8.60
C ASP A 141 0.73 -20.21 -7.41
N ARG A 142 0.73 -21.19 -6.51
CA ARG A 142 1.65 -21.27 -5.39
C ARG A 142 3.11 -21.32 -5.88
N ALA A 143 3.40 -22.12 -6.89
CA ALA A 143 4.73 -22.21 -7.48
C ALA A 143 5.16 -20.92 -8.20
N GLN A 144 4.20 -20.19 -8.81
CA GLN A 144 4.48 -18.88 -9.41
C GLN A 144 4.81 -17.85 -8.34
N VAL A 145 4.00 -17.73 -7.30
CA VAL A 145 4.21 -16.78 -6.19
C VAL A 145 5.52 -17.09 -5.46
N ALA A 146 5.82 -18.34 -5.19
CA ALA A 146 7.02 -18.78 -4.49
C ALA A 146 8.35 -18.35 -5.16
N LYS A 147 8.34 -17.97 -6.45
CA LYS A 147 9.54 -17.44 -7.12
C LYS A 147 10.02 -16.12 -6.53
N SER A 148 9.13 -15.35 -5.93
CA SER A 148 9.42 -14.02 -5.38
C SER A 148 9.08 -13.91 -3.89
N ASN A 149 8.06 -14.64 -3.43
CA ASN A 149 7.57 -14.58 -2.05
C ASN A 149 8.63 -15.14 -1.08
N GLY A 150 8.97 -14.37 -0.05
CA GLY A 150 10.01 -14.74 0.91
C GLY A 150 11.44 -14.39 0.47
N LEU A 151 11.62 -13.73 -0.67
CA LEU A 151 12.92 -13.21 -1.07
C LEU A 151 13.35 -12.04 -0.18
N GLY A 152 14.56 -12.09 0.37
CA GLY A 152 15.16 -10.95 1.07
C GLY A 152 15.62 -9.89 0.06
N VAL A 153 15.04 -8.69 0.16
CA VAL A 153 15.30 -7.59 -0.79
C VAL A 153 15.73 -6.32 -0.10
N THR A 154 16.43 -5.45 -0.85
CA THR A 154 16.61 -4.05 -0.49
C THR A 154 16.15 -3.17 -1.64
N VAL A 155 15.37 -2.14 -1.33
CA VAL A 155 14.73 -1.23 -2.29
C VAL A 155 15.01 0.21 -1.89
N GLU A 156 15.36 1.07 -2.86
CA GLU A 156 15.44 2.52 -2.65
C GLU A 156 14.16 3.18 -3.12
N ALA A 157 13.62 4.08 -2.29
CA ALA A 157 12.33 4.74 -2.52
C ALA A 157 12.25 6.06 -1.72
N SER A 158 11.09 6.71 -1.74
CA SER A 158 10.77 7.84 -0.86
C SER A 158 9.50 7.53 -0.07
N PHE A 159 9.49 7.80 1.23
CA PHE A 159 8.26 7.74 2.03
C PHE A 159 7.31 8.87 1.63
N ILE A 160 6.02 8.53 1.44
CA ILE A 160 5.00 9.56 1.17
C ILE A 160 3.84 9.54 2.16
N ARG A 161 3.66 8.43 2.88
CA ARG A 161 2.59 8.29 3.86
C ARG A 161 2.94 7.19 4.86
N VAL A 162 2.48 7.34 6.07
CA VAL A 162 2.55 6.34 7.15
C VAL A 162 1.29 6.40 7.99
N GLN A 163 0.78 5.24 8.40
CA GLN A 163 -0.31 5.14 9.38
C GLN A 163 -0.13 3.87 10.23
N ALA A 164 -0.66 3.92 11.45
CA ALA A 164 -0.88 2.71 12.24
C ALA A 164 -2.16 2.04 11.75
N GLU A 165 -2.13 0.71 11.61
CA GLU A 165 -3.29 -0.07 11.22
C GLU A 165 -4.21 -0.38 12.41
N GLY A 166 -5.31 -1.04 12.13
CA GLY A 166 -6.21 -1.55 13.14
C GLY A 166 -5.70 -2.84 13.79
N PRO A 167 -6.47 -3.40 14.72
CA PRO A 167 -6.23 -4.73 15.25
C PRO A 167 -6.41 -5.80 14.17
N GLU A 168 -5.37 -6.59 13.91
CA GLU A 168 -5.34 -7.62 12.86
C GLU A 168 -4.97 -8.99 13.41
N SER A 169 -5.31 -10.04 12.65
CA SER A 169 -5.07 -11.43 13.03
C SER A 169 -3.59 -11.81 13.22
N PRO A 170 -2.61 -11.27 12.47
CA PRO A 170 -1.20 -11.52 12.75
C PRO A 170 -0.79 -11.17 14.17
N ASN A 171 -1.41 -10.15 14.76
CA ASN A 171 -1.13 -9.66 16.10
C ASN A 171 -2.23 -10.02 17.12
N CYS A 172 -3.01 -11.08 16.83
CA CYS A 172 -4.10 -11.57 17.69
C CYS A 172 -5.05 -10.44 18.11
N HIS A 173 -5.40 -9.57 17.16
CA HIS A 173 -6.29 -8.41 17.34
C HIS A 173 -5.90 -7.49 18.51
N SER A 174 -4.60 -7.40 18.83
CA SER A 174 -4.11 -6.42 19.81
C SER A 174 -4.41 -5.01 19.36
N THR A 175 -4.95 -4.17 20.23
CA THR A 175 -5.18 -2.74 19.97
C THR A 175 -3.92 -1.90 20.24
N ALA A 176 -2.94 -2.45 20.91
CA ALA A 176 -1.68 -1.78 21.25
C ALA A 176 -0.53 -2.18 20.32
N ASP A 177 -0.53 -3.43 19.88
CA ASP A 177 0.52 -4.02 19.05
C ASP A 177 0.01 -4.16 17.61
N VAL A 178 -0.19 -3.02 16.92
CA VAL A 178 -0.65 -2.95 15.54
C VAL A 178 0.53 -2.75 14.58
N ASP A 179 0.36 -3.12 13.33
CA ASP A 179 1.35 -2.88 12.29
C ASP A 179 1.34 -1.39 11.86
N PHE A 180 2.47 -0.93 11.33
CA PHE A 180 2.53 0.35 10.65
C PHE A 180 2.66 0.08 9.17
N HIS A 181 1.80 0.72 8.39
CA HIS A 181 1.86 0.75 6.94
C HIS A 181 2.58 2.01 6.48
N GLU A 182 3.60 1.83 5.69
CA GLU A 182 4.36 2.86 5.01
C GLU A 182 4.14 2.75 3.50
N TRP A 183 3.75 3.84 2.87
CA TRP A 183 3.69 3.93 1.41
C TRP A 183 4.96 4.56 0.89
N VAL A 184 5.67 3.82 0.04
CA VAL A 184 6.89 4.27 -0.61
C VAL A 184 6.71 4.34 -2.13
N VAL A 185 7.36 5.31 -2.78
CA VAL A 185 7.30 5.56 -4.22
C VAL A 185 8.69 5.76 -4.78
N ALA A 186 8.86 5.57 -6.12
CA ALA A 186 10.12 5.87 -6.79
C ALA A 186 10.40 7.37 -6.84
N ASP A 187 9.40 8.16 -7.24
CA ASP A 187 9.46 9.63 -7.30
C ASP A 187 8.62 10.22 -6.17
N PRO A 188 9.17 11.07 -5.29
CA PRO A 188 8.41 11.68 -4.20
C PRO A 188 7.24 12.57 -4.66
N ALA A 189 7.11 12.87 -5.95
CA ALA A 189 5.95 13.53 -6.54
C ALA A 189 4.79 12.57 -6.85
N ASP A 190 5.06 11.26 -6.90
CA ASP A 190 4.02 10.25 -7.15
C ASP A 190 3.06 10.13 -5.96
N ASP A 191 1.85 9.64 -6.24
CA ASP A 191 0.84 9.33 -5.24
C ASP A 191 0.80 7.83 -4.91
N ARG A 192 -0.12 7.44 -4.03
CA ARG A 192 -0.27 6.05 -3.58
C ARG A 192 -0.64 5.06 -4.68
N THR A 193 -1.21 5.50 -5.80
CA THR A 193 -1.55 4.59 -6.91
C THR A 193 -0.31 3.95 -7.54
N LYS A 194 0.87 4.52 -7.29
CA LYS A 194 2.18 4.01 -7.71
C LYS A 194 3.05 3.52 -6.56
N ALA A 195 2.50 3.48 -5.35
CA ALA A 195 3.27 3.11 -4.18
C ALA A 195 3.36 1.59 -4.00
N VAL A 196 4.44 1.17 -3.37
CA VAL A 196 4.58 -0.14 -2.73
C VAL A 196 4.32 0.05 -1.24
N VAL A 197 3.65 -0.92 -0.62
CA VAL A 197 3.46 -0.96 0.83
C VAL A 197 4.69 -1.61 1.47
N VAL A 198 5.18 -0.98 2.52
CA VAL A 198 6.16 -1.53 3.45
C VAL A 198 5.46 -1.67 4.79
N GLU A 199 5.65 -2.80 5.46
CA GLU A 199 5.03 -3.01 6.76
C GLU A 199 6.03 -3.31 7.86
N VAL A 200 5.78 -2.69 9.01
CA VAL A 200 6.59 -2.83 10.20
C VAL A 200 5.72 -3.35 11.34
N GLY A 201 5.80 -4.65 11.56
CA GLY A 201 5.08 -5.30 12.65
C GLY A 201 5.69 -5.01 14.03
N PRO A 202 4.90 -5.20 15.12
CA PRO A 202 5.37 -4.93 16.48
C PRO A 202 6.58 -5.78 16.90
N ARG A 203 6.69 -7.01 16.38
CA ARG A 203 7.84 -7.91 16.62
C ARG A 203 9.16 -7.34 16.11
N GLN A 204 9.11 -6.60 14.99
CA GLN A 204 10.29 -5.92 14.45
C GLN A 204 10.52 -4.60 15.19
N ARG A 205 9.46 -3.79 15.42
CA ARG A 205 9.59 -2.50 16.12
C ARG A 205 10.24 -2.61 17.48
N ASP A 206 9.92 -3.63 18.26
CA ASP A 206 10.50 -3.83 19.60
C ASP A 206 12.03 -4.04 19.58
N LYS A 207 12.61 -4.32 18.41
CA LYS A 207 14.06 -4.44 18.21
C LYS A 207 14.73 -3.12 17.82
N HIS A 208 13.93 -2.08 17.51
CA HIS A 208 14.38 -0.84 16.91
C HIS A 208 13.86 0.38 17.69
N ALA A 209 14.71 1.00 18.48
CA ALA A 209 14.30 2.12 19.33
C ALA A 209 13.82 3.36 18.54
N GLY A 210 14.30 3.54 17.32
CA GLY A 210 13.92 4.64 16.41
C GLY A 210 12.63 4.38 15.60
N TRP A 211 12.06 3.17 15.67
CA TRP A 211 10.91 2.78 14.84
C TRP A 211 9.59 3.16 15.50
N THR A 212 9.38 4.45 15.64
CA THR A 212 8.15 5.00 16.20
C THR A 212 7.26 5.57 15.10
N LEU A 213 5.94 5.54 15.33
CA LEU A 213 4.97 6.12 14.38
C LEU A 213 5.29 7.60 14.09
N ALA A 214 5.67 8.36 15.12
CA ALA A 214 6.03 9.77 14.97
C ALA A 214 7.25 9.97 14.06
N ARG A 215 8.26 9.10 14.19
CA ARG A 215 9.46 9.13 13.34
C ARG A 215 9.14 8.81 11.90
N PHE A 216 8.40 7.74 11.64
CA PHE A 216 7.96 7.38 10.30
C PHE A 216 7.09 8.47 9.66
N GLN A 217 6.17 9.06 10.43
CA GLN A 217 5.37 10.18 9.96
C GLN A 217 6.22 11.41 9.62
N GLN A 218 7.31 11.66 10.36
CA GLN A 218 8.24 12.74 10.03
C GLN A 218 8.94 12.44 8.69
N LEU A 219 9.48 11.23 8.51
CA LEU A 219 10.11 10.83 7.24
C LEU A 219 9.15 10.95 6.06
N ALA A 220 7.86 10.63 6.25
CA ALA A 220 6.84 10.78 5.21
C ALA A 220 6.52 12.25 4.89
N ARG A 221 6.43 13.14 5.90
CA ARG A 221 6.26 14.58 5.68
C ARG A 221 7.42 15.18 4.90
N ASP A 222 8.63 14.74 5.21
CA ASP A 222 9.88 15.20 4.57
C ASP A 222 10.07 14.55 3.19
N LYS A 223 9.19 13.61 2.80
CA LYS A 223 9.37 12.76 1.61
C LYS A 223 10.78 12.17 1.54
N ALA A 224 11.26 11.71 2.69
CA ALA A 224 12.63 11.27 2.87
C ALA A 224 12.97 10.14 1.91
N ARG A 225 14.14 10.25 1.25
CA ARG A 225 14.70 9.13 0.50
C ARG A 225 15.16 8.06 1.46
N VAL A 226 14.67 6.85 1.27
CA VAL A 226 14.93 5.71 2.14
C VAL A 226 15.44 4.50 1.36
N ARG A 227 16.15 3.66 2.08
CA ARG A 227 16.50 2.31 1.64
C ARG A 227 15.90 1.32 2.63
N VAL A 228 14.95 0.54 2.16
CA VAL A 228 14.23 -0.46 2.96
C VAL A 228 14.77 -1.83 2.64
N THR A 229 15.14 -2.58 3.66
CA THR A 229 15.49 -3.99 3.56
C THR A 229 14.44 -4.80 4.30
N GLY A 230 13.96 -5.87 3.67
CA GLY A 230 12.94 -6.72 4.26
C GLY A 230 12.60 -7.92 3.39
N TRP A 231 11.54 -8.59 3.73
CA TRP A 231 11.06 -9.77 3.03
C TRP A 231 9.98 -9.41 2.03
N LEU A 232 10.20 -9.78 0.78
CA LEU A 232 9.18 -9.61 -0.25
C LEU A 232 8.03 -10.58 0.02
N MET A 233 6.82 -10.07 0.10
CA MET A 233 5.61 -10.82 0.38
C MET A 233 4.50 -10.44 -0.60
N LEU A 234 3.71 -11.44 -1.04
CA LEU A 234 2.48 -11.19 -1.77
C LEU A 234 1.34 -11.07 -0.75
N ASP A 235 0.61 -9.95 -0.80
CA ASP A 235 -0.59 -9.74 0.00
C ASP A 235 -1.85 -10.06 -0.81
N PRO A 236 -2.48 -11.22 -0.59
CA PRO A 236 -3.69 -11.60 -1.33
C PRO A 236 -4.96 -10.91 -0.81
N GLU A 237 -4.88 -10.17 0.30
CA GLU A 237 -6.04 -9.60 0.98
C GLU A 237 -6.52 -8.29 0.37
N HIS A 238 -5.61 -7.54 -0.32
CA HIS A 238 -5.89 -6.19 -0.81
C HIS A 238 -5.77 -5.98 -2.33
N PRO A 239 -6.20 -6.92 -3.20
CA PRO A 239 -6.09 -6.75 -4.65
C PRO A 239 -6.95 -5.60 -5.19
N ASP A 240 -8.05 -5.28 -4.50
CA ASP A 240 -8.96 -4.19 -4.85
C ASP A 240 -8.35 -2.79 -4.61
N GLN A 241 -7.24 -2.71 -3.88
CA GLN A 241 -6.51 -1.48 -3.60
C GLN A 241 -5.50 -1.12 -4.71
N VAL A 242 -5.13 -2.07 -5.57
CA VAL A 242 -4.17 -1.84 -6.64
C VAL A 242 -4.71 -0.81 -7.64
N GLY A 243 -3.89 0.19 -7.94
CA GLY A 243 -4.27 1.35 -8.77
C GLY A 243 -5.14 2.39 -8.05
N LYS A 244 -5.40 2.24 -6.73
CA LYS A 244 -6.16 3.19 -5.91
C LYS A 244 -5.33 3.72 -4.75
N THR A 245 -4.87 2.83 -3.90
CA THR A 245 -4.10 3.15 -2.69
C THR A 245 -2.75 2.45 -2.62
N ARG A 246 -2.44 1.60 -3.59
CA ARG A 246 -1.15 0.95 -3.82
C ARG A 246 -0.98 0.65 -5.32
N GLY A 247 0.24 0.53 -5.78
CA GLY A 247 0.55 0.24 -7.19
C GLY A 247 0.65 -1.27 -7.49
N THR A 248 0.84 -2.09 -6.48
CA THR A 248 0.96 -3.55 -6.57
C THR A 248 0.46 -4.20 -5.29
N ILE A 249 0.16 -5.51 -5.35
CA ILE A 249 -0.12 -6.31 -4.14
C ILE A 249 1.15 -6.90 -3.50
N TRP A 250 2.31 -6.72 -4.13
CA TRP A 250 3.57 -7.09 -3.52
C TRP A 250 3.98 -6.04 -2.49
N GLU A 251 4.45 -6.51 -1.36
CA GLU A 251 4.86 -5.71 -0.20
C GLU A 251 6.27 -6.08 0.25
N ILE A 252 6.88 -5.22 1.04
CA ILE A 252 8.03 -5.57 1.88
C ILE A 252 7.49 -5.78 3.29
N HIS A 253 7.23 -7.02 3.66
CA HIS A 253 6.62 -7.37 4.94
C HIS A 253 7.25 -8.64 5.55
N PRO A 254 7.85 -8.53 6.72
CA PRO A 254 8.19 -7.30 7.42
C PRO A 254 9.46 -6.64 6.87
N ALA A 255 9.53 -5.32 6.99
CA ALA A 255 10.79 -4.62 6.91
C ALA A 255 11.68 -5.02 8.10
N THR A 256 12.99 -5.19 7.86
CA THR A 256 13.96 -5.59 8.88
C THR A 256 15.07 -4.56 9.09
N LYS A 257 15.20 -3.60 8.17
CA LYS A 257 16.12 -2.46 8.27
C LYS A 257 15.60 -1.29 7.43
N ILE A 258 15.68 -0.10 7.96
CA ILE A 258 15.33 1.13 7.23
C ILE A 258 16.46 2.14 7.43
N GLU A 259 16.95 2.66 6.33
CA GLU A 259 17.98 3.69 6.29
C GLU A 259 17.44 4.93 5.57
N THR A 260 17.88 6.12 5.95
CA THR A 260 17.58 7.37 5.26
C THR A 260 18.85 7.93 4.62
N PHE A 261 18.72 8.61 3.47
CA PHE A 261 19.84 9.18 2.76
C PHE A 261 20.09 10.60 3.27
N GLN A 262 21.23 10.80 3.96
CA GLN A 262 21.61 12.08 4.56
C GLN A 262 23.08 12.39 4.27
N ASN A 263 23.37 13.63 3.89
CA ASN A 263 24.73 14.10 3.64
C ASN A 263 25.57 13.17 2.72
N GLY A 264 24.89 12.59 1.70
CA GLY A 264 25.56 11.72 0.74
C GLY A 264 25.74 10.26 1.21
N GLN A 265 25.18 9.87 2.35
CA GLN A 265 25.35 8.54 2.94
C GLN A 265 24.00 7.94 3.37
N TRP A 266 23.93 6.62 3.39
CA TRP A 266 22.82 5.88 4.00
C TRP A 266 23.08 5.75 5.51
N VAL A 267 22.13 6.18 6.31
CA VAL A 267 22.20 6.19 7.76
C VAL A 267 21.00 5.44 8.31
N ASP A 268 21.25 4.46 9.18
CA ASP A 268 20.20 3.71 9.84
C ASP A 268 19.33 4.65 10.70
N ILE A 269 18.00 4.55 10.55
CA ILE A 269 17.07 5.46 11.25
C ILE A 269 17.09 5.29 12.76
N ASP A 270 17.59 4.18 13.30
CA ASP A 270 17.80 3.99 14.73
C ASP A 270 18.92 4.88 15.28
N THR A 271 19.86 5.28 14.43
CA THR A 271 21.01 6.10 14.84
C THR A 271 20.80 7.60 14.64
N VAL A 272 19.74 7.99 13.92
CA VAL A 272 19.40 9.39 13.63
C VAL A 272 18.51 9.94 14.74
N ARG A 273 18.96 11.01 15.40
CA ARG A 273 18.21 11.74 16.44
C ARG A 273 17.33 12.82 15.87
#